data_92a1f94394f16e22de2cecf969c8177c
#
_entry.id   92a1f94394f16e22de2cecf969c8177c
#
_cell.length_a   1.000
_cell.length_b   1.000
_cell.length_c   1.000
_cell.angle_alpha   90.00
_cell.angle_beta   90.00
_cell.angle_gamma   90.00
#
_symmetry.space_group_name_H-M   'P 1'
#
loop_
_entity.id
_entity.type
_entity.pdbx_description
1 polymer ?
#
loop_
_entity_poly.entity_id
_entity_poly.type
_entity_poly.pdbx_seq_one_letter_code
_entity_poly.pdbx_strand_id
1 'polypeptide(L)'
;PNNRRSIIQRRENQTMKNKIAFVAVGQAGGNIGQLFEQKGYNVLYINTSQEDLDTLEKAKFKYHIPNGEGCNKDRRKAKQLVIDDFDQIAAEIETKIKSELIFVIFASGGGTGSGAGPMLADLLIDDGKTIGAMTIIPNPEESVKSHMNSYECFSELTQIPGLASCFILDNNNGDKLKLNSRFVEDFCSFLDIPEKHKSVKGNIDKAEIIETLKAHGMAVVTRQKAQESAEVIKAIHNTPFAPIEGDRAVKYITASLSGNVRMADLEKDLGTPIDTFQTFNDENTICCVSGLNYPQTRLDIVYNKVSENKEAIKKNLAATHESTMKKDVNFLDDL
;
A
#
# COMPACT_ATOMS: atom_id res chain seq x y z
N PRO A 1 40.47 -16.13 -9.68
CA PRO A 1 40.31 -14.71 -9.37
C PRO A 1 39.26 -14.04 -10.25
N ASN A 2 39.10 -14.45 -11.52
CA ASN A 2 38.16 -13.79 -12.46
C ASN A 2 36.68 -14.06 -12.15
N ASN A 3 36.34 -15.19 -11.55
CA ASN A 3 34.93 -15.52 -11.27
C ASN A 3 34.32 -14.71 -10.12
N ARG A 4 35.11 -14.31 -9.12
CA ARG A 4 34.61 -13.46 -8.02
C ARG A 4 34.37 -12.01 -8.47
N ARG A 5 35.23 -11.45 -9.35
CA ARG A 5 35.03 -10.12 -9.92
C ARG A 5 33.77 -10.06 -10.82
N SER A 6 33.49 -11.09 -11.60
CA SER A 6 32.30 -11.15 -12.46
C SER A 6 30.99 -11.30 -11.66
N ILE A 7 31.04 -11.95 -10.49
CA ILE A 7 29.87 -12.09 -9.59
C ILE A 7 29.60 -10.78 -8.84
N ILE A 8 30.65 -10.07 -8.42
CA ILE A 8 30.52 -8.75 -7.79
C ILE A 8 29.99 -7.74 -8.80
N GLN A 9 30.56 -7.67 -10.00
CA GLN A 9 30.08 -6.79 -11.08
C GLN A 9 28.64 -7.10 -11.55
N ARG A 10 28.20 -8.37 -11.51
CA ARG A 10 26.80 -8.74 -11.81
C ARG A 10 25.84 -8.30 -10.69
N ARG A 11 26.27 -8.22 -9.42
CA ARG A 11 25.47 -7.71 -8.32
C ARG A 11 25.31 -6.18 -8.35
N GLU A 12 26.34 -5.47 -8.82
CA GLU A 12 26.32 -4.00 -8.94
C GLU A 12 25.43 -3.47 -10.07
N ASN A 13 25.16 -4.30 -11.10
CA ASN A 13 24.33 -3.91 -12.26
C ASN A 13 22.84 -4.24 -12.15
N GLN A 14 22.35 -4.73 -11.01
CA GLN A 14 20.92 -4.92 -10.81
C GLN A 14 20.25 -3.56 -10.56
N THR A 15 19.32 -3.16 -11.45
CA THR A 15 18.47 -1.96 -11.24
C THR A 15 17.55 -2.17 -10.03
N MET A 16 17.00 -1.08 -9.46
CA MET A 16 16.00 -1.19 -8.39
C MET A 16 14.79 -2.02 -8.83
N LYS A 17 14.48 -2.09 -10.12
CA LYS A 17 13.41 -2.94 -10.70
C LYS A 17 13.60 -4.43 -10.49
N ASN A 18 14.83 -4.88 -10.24
CA ASN A 18 15.12 -6.28 -9.90
C ASN A 18 15.17 -6.53 -8.39
N LYS A 19 15.21 -5.47 -7.58
CA LYS A 19 15.24 -5.55 -6.11
C LYS A 19 13.86 -5.45 -5.48
N ILE A 20 12.92 -4.81 -6.16
CA ILE A 20 11.57 -4.54 -5.69
C ILE A 20 10.55 -5.09 -6.69
N ALA A 21 9.54 -5.78 -6.16
CA ALA A 21 8.40 -6.24 -6.93
C ALA A 21 7.10 -6.08 -6.15
N PHE A 22 5.97 -6.33 -6.80
CA PHE A 22 4.67 -6.08 -6.26
C PHE A 22 3.75 -7.29 -6.40
N VAL A 23 2.95 -7.53 -5.37
CA VAL A 23 1.83 -8.46 -5.39
C VAL A 23 0.54 -7.64 -5.23
N ALA A 24 -0.21 -7.51 -6.30
CA ALA A 24 -1.42 -6.70 -6.37
C ALA A 24 -2.65 -7.58 -6.08
N VAL A 25 -3.33 -7.32 -4.94
CA VAL A 25 -4.43 -8.17 -4.44
C VAL A 25 -5.77 -7.47 -4.61
N GLY A 26 -6.70 -8.12 -5.31
CA GLY A 26 -8.02 -7.61 -5.62
C GLY A 26 -8.02 -6.47 -6.64
N GLN A 27 -9.20 -5.94 -6.96
CA GLN A 27 -9.37 -4.95 -8.01
C GLN A 27 -8.58 -3.65 -7.77
N ALA A 28 -8.67 -3.08 -6.58
CA ALA A 28 -7.98 -1.82 -6.27
C ALA A 28 -6.44 -1.99 -6.24
N GLY A 29 -5.95 -3.12 -5.72
CA GLY A 29 -4.54 -3.49 -5.81
C GLY A 29 -4.09 -3.62 -7.27
N GLY A 30 -4.91 -4.26 -8.10
CA GLY A 30 -4.68 -4.40 -9.54
C GLY A 30 -4.53 -3.05 -10.25
N ASN A 31 -5.37 -2.07 -9.92
CA ASN A 31 -5.29 -0.72 -10.52
C ASN A 31 -3.96 -0.02 -10.24
N ILE A 32 -3.43 -0.13 -9.03
CA ILE A 32 -2.11 0.43 -8.68
C ILE A 32 -1.00 -0.43 -9.30
N GLY A 33 -1.15 -1.75 -9.26
CA GLY A 33 -0.19 -2.70 -9.85
C GLY A 33 0.07 -2.43 -11.33
N GLN A 34 -0.96 -2.12 -12.13
CA GLN A 34 -0.81 -1.76 -13.55
C GLN A 34 0.09 -0.52 -13.75
N LEU A 35 0.00 0.47 -12.87
CA LEU A 35 0.85 1.66 -12.96
C LEU A 35 2.32 1.31 -12.68
N PHE A 36 2.61 0.41 -11.74
CA PHE A 36 3.97 -0.09 -11.51
C PHE A 36 4.48 -0.95 -12.68
N GLU A 37 3.63 -1.82 -13.24
CA GLU A 37 3.99 -2.63 -14.38
C GLU A 37 4.32 -1.78 -15.62
N GLN A 38 3.55 -0.68 -15.87
CA GLN A 38 3.86 0.30 -16.91
C GLN A 38 5.20 1.01 -16.70
N LYS A 39 5.67 1.15 -15.45
CA LYS A 39 7.02 1.66 -15.13
C LYS A 39 8.11 0.58 -15.26
N GLY A 40 7.74 -0.66 -15.60
CA GLY A 40 8.64 -1.79 -15.85
C GLY A 40 9.02 -2.61 -14.63
N TYR A 41 8.23 -2.52 -13.54
CA TYR A 41 8.38 -3.41 -12.38
C TYR A 41 7.65 -4.73 -12.59
N ASN A 42 8.11 -5.79 -11.92
CA ASN A 42 7.40 -7.06 -11.90
C ASN A 42 6.21 -6.99 -10.94
N VAL A 43 5.04 -7.37 -11.44
CA VAL A 43 3.78 -7.41 -10.69
C VAL A 43 3.12 -8.76 -10.88
N LEU A 44 2.73 -9.41 -9.77
CA LEU A 44 1.83 -10.56 -9.79
C LEU A 44 0.45 -10.08 -9.31
N TYR A 45 -0.56 -10.28 -10.14
CA TYR A 45 -1.95 -9.94 -9.81
C TYR A 45 -2.65 -11.16 -9.24
N ILE A 46 -3.19 -11.04 -8.03
CA ILE A 46 -3.91 -12.09 -7.32
C ILE A 46 -5.34 -11.64 -7.05
N ASN A 47 -6.31 -12.43 -7.45
CA ASN A 47 -7.72 -12.13 -7.17
C ASN A 47 -8.54 -13.41 -6.98
N THR A 48 -9.65 -13.29 -6.26
CA THR A 48 -10.69 -14.30 -6.10
C THR A 48 -11.75 -14.20 -7.20
N SER A 49 -11.72 -13.18 -8.04
CA SER A 49 -12.59 -12.96 -9.19
C SER A 49 -11.78 -13.11 -10.48
N GLN A 50 -12.15 -14.09 -11.30
CA GLN A 50 -11.56 -14.26 -12.63
C GLN A 50 -11.94 -13.09 -13.55
N GLU A 51 -13.18 -12.58 -13.45
CA GLU A 51 -13.66 -11.44 -14.23
C GLU A 51 -12.79 -10.20 -14.00
N ASP A 52 -12.43 -9.90 -12.74
CA ASP A 52 -11.54 -8.78 -12.42
C ASP A 52 -10.15 -8.97 -13.04
N LEU A 53 -9.61 -10.19 -13.00
CA LEU A 53 -8.32 -10.51 -13.62
C LEU A 53 -8.37 -10.38 -15.15
N ASP A 54 -9.49 -10.69 -15.77
CA ASP A 54 -9.66 -10.59 -17.22
C ASP A 54 -9.64 -9.13 -17.68
N THR A 55 -10.09 -8.18 -16.86
CA THR A 55 -9.97 -6.74 -17.14
C THR A 55 -8.53 -6.25 -17.25
N LEU A 56 -7.57 -6.98 -16.69
CA LEU A 56 -6.13 -6.67 -16.72
C LEU A 56 -5.49 -7.25 -18.00
N GLU A 57 -5.91 -6.77 -19.18
CA GLU A 57 -5.53 -7.36 -20.49
C GLU A 57 -4.01 -7.45 -20.72
N LYS A 58 -3.25 -6.45 -20.24
CA LYS A 58 -1.79 -6.35 -20.45
C LYS A 58 -0.95 -6.94 -19.32
N ALA A 59 -1.58 -7.43 -18.26
CA ALA A 59 -0.88 -7.97 -17.09
C ALA A 59 -0.10 -9.24 -17.46
N LYS A 60 1.18 -9.25 -17.13
CA LYS A 60 2.10 -10.34 -17.45
C LYS A 60 1.89 -11.59 -16.60
N PHE A 61 1.64 -11.41 -15.30
CA PHE A 61 1.49 -12.50 -14.36
C PHE A 61 0.19 -12.34 -13.56
N LYS A 62 -0.73 -13.27 -13.77
CA LYS A 62 -2.03 -13.32 -13.10
C LYS A 62 -2.16 -14.64 -12.37
N TYR A 63 -2.80 -14.61 -11.21
CA TYR A 63 -3.16 -15.79 -10.45
C TYR A 63 -4.58 -15.64 -9.89
N HIS A 64 -5.47 -16.54 -10.31
CA HIS A 64 -6.80 -16.67 -9.75
C HIS A 64 -6.78 -17.65 -8.59
N ILE A 65 -7.21 -17.23 -7.41
CA ILE A 65 -7.34 -18.12 -6.25
C ILE A 65 -8.52 -19.06 -6.51
N PRO A 66 -8.30 -20.40 -6.53
CA PRO A 66 -9.36 -21.36 -6.79
C PRO A 66 -10.55 -21.23 -5.84
N ASN A 67 -11.73 -21.65 -6.29
CA ASN A 67 -13.00 -21.58 -5.54
C ASN A 67 -13.42 -20.13 -5.16
N GLY A 68 -12.73 -19.13 -5.70
CA GLY A 68 -13.12 -17.73 -5.61
C GLY A 68 -13.96 -17.30 -6.79
N GLU A 69 -15.18 -16.81 -6.53
CA GLU A 69 -16.07 -16.14 -7.52
C GLU A 69 -16.30 -14.68 -7.10
N GLY A 70 -15.23 -14.06 -6.60
CA GLY A 70 -15.30 -12.81 -5.87
C GLY A 70 -15.74 -13.01 -4.42
N CYS A 71 -15.50 -12.00 -3.58
CA CYS A 71 -15.80 -12.08 -2.15
C CYS A 71 -16.96 -11.20 -1.70
N ASN A 72 -17.55 -10.41 -2.59
CA ASN A 72 -18.68 -9.53 -2.27
C ASN A 72 -18.54 -8.78 -0.92
N LYS A 73 -17.38 -8.18 -0.68
CA LYS A 73 -16.96 -7.54 0.59
C LYS A 73 -16.92 -8.49 1.81
N ASP A 74 -16.90 -9.81 1.61
CA ASP A 74 -16.65 -10.77 2.67
C ASP A 74 -15.14 -11.05 2.79
N ARG A 75 -14.49 -10.35 3.72
CA ARG A 75 -13.08 -10.49 3.97
C ARG A 75 -12.69 -11.83 4.60
N ARG A 76 -13.59 -12.48 5.34
CA ARG A 76 -13.33 -13.79 5.96
C ARG A 76 -13.19 -14.87 4.90
N LYS A 77 -14.08 -14.84 3.89
CA LYS A 77 -13.98 -15.73 2.73
C LYS A 77 -12.64 -15.53 2.01
N ALA A 78 -12.24 -14.30 1.74
CA ALA A 78 -10.97 -14.00 1.07
C ALA A 78 -9.76 -14.50 1.86
N LYS A 79 -9.78 -14.30 3.19
CA LYS A 79 -8.73 -14.76 4.11
C LYS A 79 -8.59 -16.27 4.08
N GLN A 80 -9.72 -17.00 4.17
CA GLN A 80 -9.71 -18.47 4.15
C GLN A 80 -9.17 -19.01 2.82
N LEU A 81 -9.60 -18.43 1.69
CA LEU A 81 -9.12 -18.82 0.37
C LEU A 81 -7.60 -18.65 0.21
N VAL A 82 -7.02 -17.61 0.77
CA VAL A 82 -5.56 -17.42 0.76
C VAL A 82 -4.86 -18.46 1.63
N ILE A 83 -5.40 -18.77 2.80
CA ILE A 83 -4.83 -19.80 3.69
C ILE A 83 -4.83 -21.16 3.00
N ASP A 84 -5.96 -21.52 2.40
CA ASP A 84 -6.14 -22.83 1.76
C ASP A 84 -5.25 -23.03 0.52
N ASP A 85 -4.88 -21.94 -0.15
CA ASP A 85 -4.14 -21.98 -1.41
C ASP A 85 -2.71 -21.38 -1.30
N PHE A 86 -2.23 -21.15 -0.08
CA PHE A 86 -0.98 -20.43 0.17
C PHE A 86 0.23 -21.06 -0.52
N ASP A 87 0.36 -22.37 -0.48
CA ASP A 87 1.51 -23.09 -1.10
C ASP A 87 1.62 -22.80 -2.60
N GLN A 88 0.48 -22.73 -3.31
CA GLN A 88 0.45 -22.38 -4.71
C GLN A 88 0.76 -20.90 -4.94
N ILE A 89 0.21 -20.00 -4.12
CA ILE A 89 0.52 -18.58 -4.19
C ILE A 89 2.01 -18.33 -3.95
N ALA A 90 2.61 -18.97 -2.96
CA ALA A 90 4.04 -18.87 -2.66
C ALA A 90 4.90 -19.39 -3.83
N ALA A 91 4.52 -20.51 -4.46
CA ALA A 91 5.19 -21.04 -5.64
C ALA A 91 5.11 -20.11 -6.86
N GLU A 92 3.96 -19.45 -7.06
CA GLU A 92 3.77 -18.44 -8.10
C GLU A 92 4.69 -17.23 -7.89
N ILE A 93 4.77 -16.75 -6.64
CA ILE A 93 5.66 -15.64 -6.25
C ILE A 93 7.12 -16.04 -6.48
N GLU A 94 7.55 -17.21 -5.99
CA GLU A 94 8.94 -17.68 -6.12
C GLU A 94 9.37 -17.84 -7.58
N THR A 95 8.44 -18.25 -8.44
CA THR A 95 8.72 -18.48 -9.86
C THR A 95 8.73 -17.17 -10.66
N LYS A 96 7.81 -16.25 -10.39
CA LYS A 96 7.54 -15.07 -11.22
C LYS A 96 8.13 -13.78 -10.66
N ILE A 97 8.34 -13.72 -9.34
CA ILE A 97 8.81 -12.51 -8.63
C ILE A 97 10.06 -12.82 -7.82
N LYS A 98 11.23 -12.57 -8.42
CA LYS A 98 12.53 -12.74 -7.74
C LYS A 98 13.04 -11.36 -7.28
N SER A 99 12.67 -10.95 -6.08
CA SER A 99 13.03 -9.63 -5.55
C SER A 99 13.43 -9.70 -4.09
N GLU A 100 14.23 -8.74 -3.65
CA GLU A 100 14.70 -8.62 -2.26
C GLU A 100 13.59 -8.10 -1.34
N LEU A 101 12.72 -7.23 -1.87
CA LEU A 101 11.60 -6.64 -1.16
C LEU A 101 10.35 -6.71 -2.03
N ILE A 102 9.26 -7.21 -1.48
CA ILE A 102 7.96 -7.31 -2.15
C ILE A 102 6.95 -6.45 -1.42
N PHE A 103 6.21 -5.61 -2.15
CA PHE A 103 5.07 -4.87 -1.60
C PHE A 103 3.77 -5.56 -1.98
N VAL A 104 2.95 -5.88 -0.97
CA VAL A 104 1.58 -6.34 -1.18
C VAL A 104 0.66 -5.12 -1.26
N ILE A 105 -0.06 -4.98 -2.39
CA ILE A 105 -0.91 -3.81 -2.67
C ILE A 105 -2.38 -4.24 -2.58
N PHE A 106 -3.16 -3.54 -1.75
CA PHE A 106 -4.58 -3.85 -1.56
C PHE A 106 -5.37 -2.67 -1.00
N ALA A 107 -6.70 -2.69 -1.13
CA ALA A 107 -7.57 -1.73 -0.44
C ALA A 107 -8.11 -2.34 0.85
N SER A 108 -8.07 -1.58 1.94
CA SER A 108 -8.54 -2.02 3.26
C SER A 108 -10.06 -2.14 3.36
N GLY A 109 -10.83 -1.42 2.54
CA GLY A 109 -12.30 -1.41 2.59
C GLY A 109 -12.99 -2.44 1.68
N GLY A 110 -12.25 -3.11 0.78
CA GLY A 110 -12.80 -4.14 -0.13
C GLY A 110 -13.05 -5.49 0.55
N GLY A 111 -13.49 -6.48 -0.21
CA GLY A 111 -13.59 -7.88 0.26
C GLY A 111 -12.27 -8.61 0.12
N THR A 112 -11.86 -8.87 -1.12
CA THR A 112 -10.64 -9.62 -1.43
C THR A 112 -9.40 -8.95 -0.83
N GLY A 113 -9.16 -7.67 -1.15
CA GLY A 113 -7.95 -6.96 -0.68
C GLY A 113 -7.83 -6.89 0.82
N SER A 114 -8.91 -6.54 1.54
CA SER A 114 -8.87 -6.36 3.00
C SER A 114 -8.67 -7.66 3.78
N GLY A 115 -9.15 -8.77 3.25
CA GLY A 115 -8.98 -10.09 3.87
C GLY A 115 -7.69 -10.77 3.45
N ALA A 116 -7.44 -10.85 2.15
CA ALA A 116 -6.29 -11.54 1.59
C ALA A 116 -4.97 -10.76 1.79
N GLY A 117 -4.99 -9.43 1.71
CA GLY A 117 -3.78 -8.60 1.76
C GLY A 117 -2.95 -8.77 3.02
N PRO A 118 -3.49 -8.48 4.22
CA PRO A 118 -2.76 -8.68 5.47
C PRO A 118 -2.36 -10.14 5.71
N MET A 119 -3.27 -11.08 5.44
CA MET A 119 -3.00 -12.52 5.61
C MET A 119 -1.86 -12.98 4.71
N LEU A 120 -1.86 -12.59 3.46
CA LEU A 120 -0.79 -12.95 2.53
C LEU A 120 0.55 -12.33 2.95
N ALA A 121 0.54 -11.08 3.42
CA ALA A 121 1.75 -10.43 3.91
C ALA A 121 2.35 -11.18 5.10
N ASP A 122 1.53 -11.57 6.07
CA ASP A 122 1.94 -12.32 7.26
C ASP A 122 2.52 -13.71 6.89
N LEU A 123 1.81 -14.48 6.08
CA LEU A 123 2.26 -15.80 5.63
C LEU A 123 3.56 -15.75 4.81
N LEU A 124 3.75 -14.73 3.97
CA LEU A 124 4.98 -14.56 3.19
C LEU A 124 6.17 -14.15 4.08
N ILE A 125 5.94 -13.41 5.16
CA ILE A 125 6.97 -13.10 6.16
C ILE A 125 7.39 -14.37 6.88
N ASP A 126 6.43 -15.19 7.30
CA ASP A 126 6.70 -16.50 7.92
C ASP A 126 7.46 -17.44 6.98
N ASP A 127 7.23 -17.34 5.65
CA ASP A 127 7.99 -18.03 4.60
C ASP A 127 9.38 -17.41 4.34
N GLY A 128 9.80 -16.43 5.15
CA GLY A 128 11.13 -15.82 5.12
C GLY A 128 11.32 -14.71 4.08
N LYS A 129 10.24 -14.18 3.49
CA LYS A 129 10.31 -13.07 2.53
C LYS A 129 10.28 -11.72 3.26
N THR A 130 10.92 -10.71 2.67
CA THR A 130 10.81 -9.32 3.15
C THR A 130 9.61 -8.66 2.48
N ILE A 131 8.60 -8.33 3.26
CA ILE A 131 7.31 -7.82 2.76
C ILE A 131 7.03 -6.44 3.33
N GLY A 132 6.67 -5.49 2.45
CA GLY A 132 6.03 -4.23 2.78
C GLY A 132 4.56 -4.23 2.34
N ALA A 133 3.82 -3.21 2.71
CA ALA A 133 2.43 -3.05 2.33
C ALA A 133 2.16 -1.70 1.66
N MET A 134 1.23 -1.69 0.72
CA MET A 134 0.63 -0.49 0.16
C MET A 134 -0.88 -0.64 0.25
N THR A 135 -1.53 0.17 1.07
CA THR A 135 -2.96 0.02 1.31
C THR A 135 -3.70 1.35 1.16
N ILE A 136 -5.02 1.26 1.02
CA ILE A 136 -5.89 2.41 0.78
C ILE A 136 -6.95 2.45 1.87
N ILE A 137 -7.08 3.58 2.57
CA ILE A 137 -8.20 3.85 3.49
C ILE A 137 -9.41 4.33 2.68
N PRO A 138 -10.63 3.81 2.95
CA PRO A 138 -11.84 4.24 2.27
C PRO A 138 -12.17 5.71 2.57
N ASN A 139 -12.79 6.41 1.62
CA ASN A 139 -13.36 7.73 1.88
C ASN A 139 -14.42 7.64 2.99
N PRO A 140 -14.55 8.63 3.90
CA PRO A 140 -15.56 8.65 4.97
C PRO A 140 -17.01 8.47 4.51
N GLU A 141 -17.32 8.81 3.26
CA GLU A 141 -18.65 8.63 2.66
C GLU A 141 -18.91 7.22 2.09
N GLU A 142 -17.88 6.36 2.05
CA GLU A 142 -18.07 4.98 1.62
C GLU A 142 -18.96 4.20 2.61
N SER A 143 -19.44 3.03 2.20
CA SER A 143 -20.38 2.24 3.00
C SER A 143 -19.83 1.85 4.37
N VAL A 144 -20.71 1.66 5.35
CA VAL A 144 -20.34 1.16 6.68
C VAL A 144 -19.59 -0.18 6.57
N LYS A 145 -19.98 -1.04 5.63
CA LYS A 145 -19.28 -2.31 5.37
C LYS A 145 -17.82 -2.10 4.95
N SER A 146 -17.54 -1.08 4.12
CA SER A 146 -16.15 -0.73 3.75
C SER A 146 -15.34 -0.28 4.98
N HIS A 147 -15.95 0.48 5.89
CA HIS A 147 -15.30 0.90 7.14
C HIS A 147 -15.08 -0.28 8.11
N MET A 148 -16.05 -1.21 8.23
CA MET A 148 -15.86 -2.43 9.02
C MET A 148 -14.68 -3.25 8.50
N ASN A 149 -14.63 -3.49 7.19
CA ASN A 149 -13.52 -4.20 6.57
C ASN A 149 -12.18 -3.49 6.80
N SER A 150 -12.17 -2.15 6.66
CA SER A 150 -10.97 -1.34 6.88
C SER A 150 -10.49 -1.40 8.33
N TYR A 151 -11.39 -1.28 9.30
CA TYR A 151 -11.06 -1.39 10.71
C TYR A 151 -10.42 -2.75 11.05
N GLU A 152 -11.07 -3.85 10.65
CA GLU A 152 -10.53 -5.20 10.87
C GLU A 152 -9.19 -5.41 10.13
N CYS A 153 -9.09 -4.88 8.90
CA CYS A 153 -7.86 -4.95 8.10
C CYS A 153 -6.68 -4.27 8.80
N PHE A 154 -6.86 -3.06 9.31
CA PHE A 154 -5.80 -2.34 10.03
C PHE A 154 -5.51 -2.95 11.39
N SER A 155 -6.52 -3.50 12.10
CA SER A 155 -6.30 -4.24 13.34
C SER A 155 -5.39 -5.46 13.16
N GLU A 156 -5.43 -6.10 12.00
CA GLU A 156 -4.53 -7.20 11.64
C GLU A 156 -3.18 -6.67 11.13
N LEU A 157 -3.20 -5.76 10.16
CA LEU A 157 -2.00 -5.24 9.48
C LEU A 157 -0.99 -4.63 10.46
N THR A 158 -1.46 -3.88 11.46
CA THR A 158 -0.61 -3.23 12.46
C THR A 158 0.03 -4.19 13.46
N GLN A 159 -0.45 -5.44 13.50
CA GLN A 159 0.06 -6.48 14.39
C GLN A 159 1.03 -7.46 13.69
N ILE A 160 1.24 -7.35 12.37
CA ILE A 160 2.11 -8.27 11.63
C ILE A 160 3.58 -8.03 12.03
N PRO A 161 4.23 -9.02 12.70
CA PRO A 161 5.63 -8.89 13.07
C PRO A 161 6.52 -8.88 11.81
N GLY A 162 7.52 -8.02 11.79
CA GLY A 162 8.48 -8.00 10.69
C GLY A 162 7.97 -7.36 9.38
N LEU A 163 6.74 -6.83 9.36
CA LEU A 163 6.27 -6.05 8.21
C LEU A 163 7.20 -4.83 8.01
N ALA A 164 7.69 -4.66 6.79
CA ALA A 164 8.47 -3.49 6.39
C ALA A 164 7.59 -2.23 6.29
N SER A 165 7.98 -1.24 5.52
CA SER A 165 7.18 0.00 5.38
C SER A 165 5.77 -0.28 4.89
N CYS A 166 4.81 0.45 5.47
CA CYS A 166 3.42 0.49 5.03
C CYS A 166 3.09 1.88 4.47
N PHE A 167 2.82 1.97 3.17
CA PHE A 167 2.31 3.19 2.53
C PHE A 167 0.79 3.18 2.56
N ILE A 168 0.18 4.22 3.13
CA ILE A 168 -1.26 4.27 3.39
C ILE A 168 -1.88 5.44 2.63
N LEU A 169 -2.45 5.17 1.45
CA LEU A 169 -3.19 6.15 0.66
C LEU A 169 -4.54 6.43 1.30
N ASP A 170 -4.99 7.67 1.24
CA ASP A 170 -6.30 8.07 1.77
C ASP A 170 -7.22 8.58 0.66
N ASN A 171 -8.27 7.82 0.37
CA ASN A 171 -9.26 8.20 -0.63
C ASN A 171 -10.04 9.48 -0.29
N ASN A 172 -9.91 9.99 0.94
CA ASN A 172 -10.47 11.29 1.33
C ASN A 172 -9.72 12.48 0.71
N ASN A 173 -8.48 12.27 0.25
CA ASN A 173 -7.61 13.35 -0.21
C ASN A 173 -7.78 13.70 -1.70
N GLY A 174 -8.70 13.07 -2.41
CA GLY A 174 -9.01 13.43 -3.79
C GLY A 174 -9.47 12.28 -4.68
N ASP A 175 -9.36 12.52 -5.99
CA ASP A 175 -9.71 11.53 -7.00
C ASP A 175 -8.78 10.32 -6.95
N LYS A 176 -9.36 9.13 -6.83
CA LYS A 176 -8.64 7.86 -6.65
C LYS A 176 -7.60 7.59 -7.74
N LEU A 177 -7.91 7.87 -9.00
CA LEU A 177 -6.99 7.60 -10.10
C LEU A 177 -5.79 8.57 -10.08
N LYS A 178 -6.04 9.83 -9.76
CA LYS A 178 -4.99 10.84 -9.62
C LYS A 178 -4.09 10.57 -8.41
N LEU A 179 -4.67 10.15 -7.26
CA LEU A 179 -3.92 9.77 -6.08
C LEU A 179 -3.00 8.58 -6.36
N ASN A 180 -3.52 7.53 -7.00
CA ASN A 180 -2.75 6.36 -7.38
C ASN A 180 -1.61 6.70 -8.34
N SER A 181 -1.88 7.49 -9.39
CA SER A 181 -0.86 7.90 -10.36
C SER A 181 0.24 8.72 -9.71
N ARG A 182 -0.14 9.71 -8.88
CA ARG A 182 0.83 10.53 -8.15
C ARG A 182 1.70 9.70 -7.23
N PHE A 183 1.09 8.80 -6.44
CA PHE A 183 1.84 7.91 -5.56
C PHE A 183 2.88 7.09 -6.32
N VAL A 184 2.47 6.41 -7.40
CA VAL A 184 3.36 5.57 -8.19
C VAL A 184 4.50 6.38 -8.81
N GLU A 185 4.21 7.58 -9.32
CA GLU A 185 5.24 8.48 -9.87
C GLU A 185 6.25 8.92 -8.81
N ASP A 186 5.79 9.34 -7.64
CA ASP A 186 6.64 9.80 -6.56
C ASP A 186 7.49 8.63 -6.01
N PHE A 187 6.89 7.45 -5.82
CA PHE A 187 7.57 6.25 -5.35
C PHE A 187 8.61 5.75 -6.35
N CYS A 188 8.28 5.67 -7.64
CA CYS A 188 9.26 5.29 -8.67
C CYS A 188 10.41 6.30 -8.77
N SER A 189 10.12 7.60 -8.62
CA SER A 189 11.15 8.62 -8.60
C SER A 189 12.11 8.45 -7.42
N PHE A 190 11.60 8.05 -6.25
CA PHE A 190 12.42 7.71 -5.09
C PHE A 190 13.31 6.50 -5.36
N LEU A 191 12.78 5.45 -5.97
CA LEU A 191 13.55 4.26 -6.32
C LEU A 191 14.65 4.53 -7.36
N ASP A 192 14.45 5.52 -8.21
CA ASP A 192 15.39 5.89 -9.27
C ASP A 192 16.54 6.78 -8.78
N ILE A 193 16.52 7.29 -7.53
CA ILE A 193 17.55 8.19 -6.99
C ILE A 193 18.97 7.63 -7.19
N PRO A 194 19.30 6.38 -6.83
CA PRO A 194 20.66 5.86 -6.95
C PRO A 194 21.21 5.86 -8.38
N GLU A 195 20.32 5.84 -9.37
CA GLU A 195 20.69 5.77 -10.78
C GLU A 195 20.72 7.16 -11.43
N LYS A 196 19.80 8.04 -11.03
CA LYS A 196 19.58 9.34 -11.68
C LYS A 196 20.25 10.51 -10.95
N HIS A 197 20.34 10.46 -9.61
CA HIS A 197 20.79 11.59 -8.80
C HIS A 197 22.14 11.30 -8.16
N LYS A 198 23.23 11.60 -8.87
CA LYS A 198 24.59 11.45 -8.39
C LYS A 198 25.22 12.80 -8.13
N SER A 199 25.65 13.05 -6.91
CA SER A 199 26.28 14.30 -6.51
C SER A 199 27.59 14.06 -5.78
N VAL A 200 28.58 14.90 -6.02
CA VAL A 200 29.84 14.89 -5.25
C VAL A 200 29.67 15.35 -3.79
N LYS A 201 28.53 15.99 -3.48
CA LYS A 201 28.23 16.48 -2.12
C LYS A 201 27.49 15.42 -1.26
N GLY A 202 27.14 14.31 -1.83
CA GLY A 202 26.44 13.22 -1.17
C GLY A 202 25.85 12.29 -2.23
N ASN A 203 25.74 11.02 -1.92
CA ASN A 203 25.19 10.02 -2.82
C ASN A 203 24.32 9.06 -2.01
N ILE A 204 23.22 8.61 -2.58
CA ILE A 204 22.34 7.58 -2.02
C ILE A 204 22.55 6.34 -2.86
N ASP A 205 22.86 5.23 -2.22
CA ASP A 205 22.99 3.95 -2.88
C ASP A 205 21.71 3.11 -2.80
N LYS A 206 21.73 1.95 -3.47
CA LYS A 206 20.58 1.04 -3.50
C LYS A 206 20.30 0.38 -2.15
N ALA A 207 21.32 0.20 -1.31
CA ALA A 207 21.16 -0.40 0.00
C ALA A 207 20.45 0.57 0.96
N GLU A 208 20.79 1.85 0.91
CA GLU A 208 20.14 2.91 1.69
C GLU A 208 18.66 3.09 1.32
N ILE A 209 18.31 2.99 0.02
CA ILE A 209 16.90 2.94 -0.42
C ILE A 209 16.17 1.74 0.19
N ILE A 210 16.76 0.55 0.10
CA ILE A 210 16.16 -0.67 0.65
C ILE A 210 16.05 -0.60 2.17
N GLU A 211 17.06 -0.07 2.86
CA GLU A 211 17.04 0.13 4.32
C GLU A 211 15.88 1.06 4.73
N THR A 212 15.72 2.19 4.04
CA THR A 212 14.59 3.11 4.24
C THR A 212 13.25 2.39 4.11
N LEU A 213 13.10 1.56 3.07
CA LEU A 213 11.86 0.84 2.80
C LEU A 213 11.62 -0.38 3.70
N LYS A 214 12.65 -0.91 4.35
CA LYS A 214 12.53 -1.99 5.34
C LYS A 214 12.13 -1.51 6.74
N ALA A 215 12.08 -0.20 6.98
CA ALA A 215 11.69 0.36 8.26
C ALA A 215 10.23 0.01 8.59
N HIS A 216 10.01 -0.71 9.68
CA HIS A 216 8.66 -1.02 10.16
C HIS A 216 7.88 0.25 10.53
N GLY A 217 6.61 0.32 10.14
CA GLY A 217 5.70 1.43 10.39
C GLY A 217 5.20 2.08 9.10
N MET A 218 4.48 3.20 9.24
CA MET A 218 4.03 3.95 8.08
C MET A 218 5.20 4.65 7.38
N ALA A 219 5.10 4.77 6.08
CA ALA A 219 6.01 5.57 5.27
C ALA A 219 5.24 6.50 4.33
N VAL A 220 5.86 7.63 4.00
CA VAL A 220 5.35 8.58 3.02
C VAL A 220 6.47 8.96 2.05
N VAL A 221 6.10 9.26 0.81
CA VAL A 221 7.04 9.73 -0.22
C VAL A 221 6.45 10.91 -0.95
N THR A 222 7.28 11.89 -1.30
CA THR A 222 6.87 13.04 -2.11
C THR A 222 7.93 13.40 -3.11
N ARG A 223 7.50 13.93 -4.24
CA ARG A 223 8.34 14.57 -5.25
C ARG A 223 7.78 15.98 -5.50
N GLN A 224 8.56 16.97 -5.17
CA GLN A 224 8.13 18.37 -5.24
C GLN A 224 9.18 19.23 -5.93
N LYS A 225 8.75 19.99 -6.94
CA LYS A 225 9.56 21.09 -7.43
C LYS A 225 9.55 22.20 -6.40
N ALA A 226 10.58 22.24 -5.58
CA ALA A 226 10.66 23.13 -4.43
C ALA A 226 11.97 23.90 -4.45
N GLN A 227 11.91 25.16 -4.00
CA GLN A 227 13.08 26.02 -3.82
C GLN A 227 13.49 26.09 -2.34
N GLU A 228 12.53 25.91 -1.43
CA GLU A 228 12.70 26.06 0.02
C GLU A 228 12.17 24.84 0.78
N SER A 229 12.75 24.57 1.94
CA SER A 229 12.36 23.44 2.80
C SER A 229 10.87 23.45 3.19
N ALA A 230 10.29 24.63 3.43
CA ALA A 230 8.88 24.77 3.80
C ALA A 230 7.91 24.19 2.75
N GLU A 231 8.26 24.28 1.46
CA GLU A 231 7.44 23.74 0.37
C GLU A 231 7.43 22.21 0.40
N VAL A 232 8.58 21.60 0.68
CA VAL A 232 8.71 20.13 0.81
C VAL A 232 7.95 19.63 2.04
N ILE A 233 8.11 20.30 3.18
CA ILE A 233 7.41 19.98 4.42
C ILE A 233 5.89 20.03 4.20
N LYS A 234 5.40 21.12 3.58
CA LYS A 234 3.99 21.22 3.21
C LYS A 234 3.53 20.09 2.29
N ALA A 235 4.35 19.68 1.32
CA ALA A 235 4.02 18.59 0.41
C ALA A 235 3.97 17.24 1.13
N ILE A 236 4.85 16.99 2.08
CA ILE A 236 4.85 15.76 2.90
C ILE A 236 3.57 15.67 3.73
N HIS A 237 3.11 16.76 4.34
CA HIS A 237 1.87 16.80 5.11
C HIS A 237 0.58 16.80 4.27
N ASN A 238 0.65 17.14 2.99
CA ASN A 238 -0.48 17.19 2.06
C ASN A 238 -0.35 16.21 0.88
N THR A 239 0.19 15.04 1.14
CA THR A 239 0.37 13.98 0.14
C THR A 239 -0.93 13.21 -0.09
N PRO A 240 -0.97 12.24 -1.05
CA PRO A 240 -2.06 11.29 -1.16
C PRO A 240 -2.19 10.34 0.03
N PHE A 241 -1.29 10.41 1.01
CA PHE A 241 -1.23 9.51 2.15
C PHE A 241 -2.11 9.96 3.31
N ALA A 242 -2.36 9.02 4.22
CA ALA A 242 -2.91 9.32 5.53
C ALA A 242 -2.00 10.29 6.30
N PRO A 243 -2.55 11.12 7.22
CA PRO A 243 -1.80 12.16 7.90
C PRO A 243 -0.69 11.60 8.79
N ILE A 244 0.42 12.33 8.86
CA ILE A 244 1.50 12.06 9.80
C ILE A 244 1.09 12.58 11.18
N GLU A 245 1.19 11.73 12.20
CA GLU A 245 0.82 12.08 13.58
C GLU A 245 1.89 12.94 14.28
N GLY A 246 1.49 13.70 15.30
CA GLY A 246 2.33 14.66 16.01
C GLY A 246 3.47 14.02 16.83
N ASP A 247 3.15 13.09 17.72
CA ASP A 247 4.11 12.35 18.55
C ASP A 247 4.68 11.15 17.76
N ARG A 248 5.51 11.47 16.79
CA ARG A 248 5.96 10.49 15.80
C ARG A 248 7.34 9.91 16.13
N ALA A 249 7.43 8.59 15.99
CA ALA A 249 8.71 7.97 15.74
C ALA A 249 9.05 8.18 14.26
N VAL A 250 10.32 8.42 13.96
CA VAL A 250 10.87 8.48 12.60
C VAL A 250 12.12 7.61 12.61
N LYS A 251 12.25 6.71 11.64
CA LYS A 251 13.47 5.90 11.52
C LYS A 251 14.43 6.49 10.51
N TYR A 252 13.95 6.79 9.32
CA TYR A 252 14.78 7.31 8.24
C TYR A 252 14.11 8.50 7.55
N ILE A 253 14.93 9.49 7.18
CA ILE A 253 14.61 10.53 6.22
C ILE A 253 15.62 10.40 5.07
N THR A 254 15.15 10.01 3.90
CA THR A 254 15.98 9.77 2.72
C THR A 254 15.55 10.72 1.61
N ALA A 255 16.45 11.61 1.19
CA ALA A 255 16.07 12.65 0.25
C ALA A 255 17.13 12.99 -0.80
N SER A 256 16.67 13.19 -2.03
CA SER A 256 17.41 13.91 -3.06
C SER A 256 16.94 15.36 -3.08
N LEU A 257 17.78 16.26 -2.60
CA LEU A 257 17.46 17.66 -2.32
C LEU A 257 17.70 18.55 -3.54
N SER A 258 16.85 19.55 -3.73
CA SER A 258 17.00 20.57 -4.78
C SER A 258 16.82 21.99 -4.22
N GLY A 259 17.31 22.99 -4.93
CA GLY A 259 17.22 24.39 -4.47
C GLY A 259 17.92 24.64 -3.15
N ASN A 260 17.25 25.35 -2.25
CA ASN A 260 17.73 25.67 -0.89
C ASN A 260 17.18 24.70 0.18
N VAL A 261 16.64 23.56 -0.22
CA VAL A 261 16.10 22.56 0.70
C VAL A 261 17.23 21.94 1.51
N ARG A 262 17.07 21.90 2.85
CA ARG A 262 18.09 21.39 3.79
C ARG A 262 17.52 20.25 4.62
N MET A 263 18.32 19.19 4.77
CA MET A 263 17.94 18.04 5.61
C MET A 263 17.60 18.48 7.05
N ALA A 264 18.40 19.37 7.64
CA ALA A 264 18.17 19.85 9.00
C ALA A 264 16.79 20.53 9.21
N ASP A 265 16.22 21.15 8.18
CA ASP A 265 14.88 21.74 8.26
C ASP A 265 13.81 20.63 8.23
N LEU A 266 14.04 19.58 7.45
CA LEU A 266 13.14 18.42 7.42
C LEU A 266 13.15 17.67 8.76
N GLU A 267 14.32 17.43 9.34
CA GLU A 267 14.47 16.81 10.66
C GLU A 267 13.77 17.63 11.76
N LYS A 268 13.89 18.94 11.70
CA LYS A 268 13.26 19.84 12.68
C LYS A 268 11.72 19.73 12.68
N ASP A 269 11.12 19.59 11.52
CA ASP A 269 9.67 19.46 11.38
C ASP A 269 9.18 18.03 11.58
N LEU A 270 9.88 17.05 10.98
CA LEU A 270 9.44 15.65 10.92
C LEU A 270 9.84 14.84 12.16
N GLY A 271 10.78 15.30 12.94
CA GLY A 271 11.37 14.62 14.10
C GLY A 271 12.76 14.06 13.81
N THR A 272 13.50 13.75 14.87
CA THR A 272 14.88 13.25 14.78
C THR A 272 14.88 11.78 14.36
N PRO A 273 15.40 11.43 13.16
CA PRO A 273 15.48 10.06 12.70
C PRO A 273 16.64 9.31 13.36
N ILE A 274 16.69 7.99 13.18
CA ILE A 274 17.86 7.16 13.53
C ILE A 274 19.00 7.49 12.58
N ASP A 275 18.69 7.65 11.27
CA ASP A 275 19.66 8.03 10.25
C ASP A 275 19.01 8.80 9.11
N THR A 276 19.85 9.52 8.35
CA THR A 276 19.43 10.29 7.18
C THR A 276 20.35 9.98 5.99
N PHE A 277 19.74 9.78 4.82
CA PHE A 277 20.46 9.61 3.57
C PHE A 277 20.14 10.76 2.62
N GLN A 278 21.16 11.42 2.07
CA GLN A 278 20.93 12.56 1.21
C GLN A 278 21.83 12.60 -0.02
N THR A 279 21.28 13.08 -1.09
CA THR A 279 21.95 13.48 -2.33
C THR A 279 21.36 14.78 -2.83
N PHE A 280 21.86 15.29 -3.94
CA PHE A 280 21.44 16.59 -4.48
C PHE A 280 21.16 16.49 -5.99
N ASN A 281 20.19 17.28 -6.45
CA ASN A 281 19.84 17.42 -7.85
C ASN A 281 19.32 18.84 -8.13
N ASP A 282 19.15 19.20 -9.41
CA ASP A 282 18.75 20.55 -9.82
C ASP A 282 17.27 20.65 -10.22
N GLU A 283 16.49 19.57 -10.09
CA GLU A 283 15.10 19.53 -10.59
C GLU A 283 14.05 19.52 -9.48
N ASN A 284 13.94 18.39 -8.78
CA ASN A 284 12.88 18.16 -7.80
C ASN A 284 13.48 17.60 -6.52
N THR A 285 13.02 18.08 -5.38
CA THR A 285 13.24 17.38 -4.13
C THR A 285 12.36 16.14 -4.08
N ILE A 286 13.00 14.98 -3.87
CA ILE A 286 12.33 13.70 -3.66
C ILE A 286 12.68 13.27 -2.24
N CYS A 287 11.66 13.06 -1.42
CA CYS A 287 11.85 12.71 -0.01
C CYS A 287 10.97 11.54 0.39
N CYS A 288 11.55 10.55 1.03
CA CYS A 288 10.85 9.45 1.70
C CYS A 288 11.12 9.51 3.20
N VAL A 289 10.06 9.45 3.99
CA VAL A 289 10.11 9.38 5.45
C VAL A 289 9.51 8.06 5.87
N SER A 290 10.23 7.27 6.67
CA SER A 290 9.80 5.93 7.05
C SER A 290 9.98 5.62 8.53
N GLY A 291 9.32 4.56 9.01
CA GLY A 291 9.28 4.21 10.43
C GLY A 291 8.38 5.15 11.25
N LEU A 292 7.36 5.72 10.61
CA LEU A 292 6.35 6.56 11.24
C LEU A 292 5.30 5.71 11.98
N ASN A 293 4.65 6.30 12.98
CA ASN A 293 3.47 5.71 13.60
C ASN A 293 2.33 5.58 12.58
N TYR A 294 1.47 4.58 12.77
CA TYR A 294 0.22 4.49 12.00
C TYR A 294 -0.69 5.69 12.30
N PRO A 295 -1.52 6.13 11.33
CA PRO A 295 -2.30 7.36 11.44
C PRO A 295 -3.53 7.18 12.33
N GLN A 296 -3.33 7.17 13.65
CA GLN A 296 -4.37 6.84 14.65
C GLN A 296 -5.60 7.73 14.50
N THR A 297 -5.43 9.05 14.37
CA THR A 297 -6.54 10.00 14.20
C THR A 297 -7.42 9.65 13.00
N ARG A 298 -6.80 9.23 11.89
CA ARG A 298 -7.54 8.83 10.69
C ARG A 298 -8.21 7.46 10.85
N LEU A 299 -7.56 6.53 11.53
CA LEU A 299 -8.12 5.22 11.86
C LEU A 299 -9.27 5.33 12.85
N ASP A 300 -9.23 6.29 13.77
CA ASP A 300 -10.34 6.59 14.69
C ASP A 300 -11.60 7.06 13.94
N ILE A 301 -11.45 7.79 12.83
CA ILE A 301 -12.59 8.15 11.97
C ILE A 301 -13.24 6.89 11.38
N VAL A 302 -12.43 5.92 10.94
CA VAL A 302 -12.92 4.63 10.45
C VAL A 302 -13.64 3.86 11.56
N TYR A 303 -13.06 3.81 12.75
CA TYR A 303 -13.64 3.18 13.93
C TYR A 303 -14.97 3.82 14.35
N ASN A 304 -15.01 5.15 14.44
CA ASN A 304 -16.20 5.90 14.86
C ASN A 304 -17.36 5.65 13.88
N LYS A 305 -17.09 5.63 12.58
CA LYS A 305 -18.10 5.29 11.56
C LYS A 305 -18.75 3.92 11.80
N VAL A 306 -17.95 2.94 12.22
CA VAL A 306 -18.45 1.59 12.58
C VAL A 306 -19.22 1.63 13.90
N SER A 307 -18.66 2.27 14.92
CA SER A 307 -19.24 2.36 16.26
C SER A 307 -20.60 3.05 16.28
N GLU A 308 -20.71 4.23 15.64
CA GLU A 308 -21.94 5.01 15.54
C GLU A 308 -23.07 4.24 14.82
N ASN A 309 -22.72 3.36 13.88
CA ASN A 309 -23.70 2.56 13.13
C ASN A 309 -23.95 1.17 13.72
N LYS A 310 -23.28 0.79 14.81
CA LYS A 310 -23.34 -0.57 15.37
C LYS A 310 -24.76 -1.01 15.73
N GLU A 311 -25.53 -0.14 16.37
CA GLU A 311 -26.91 -0.45 16.78
C GLU A 311 -27.85 -0.50 15.57
N ALA A 312 -27.68 0.40 14.60
CA ALA A 312 -28.45 0.37 13.36
C ALA A 312 -28.16 -0.90 12.54
N ILE A 313 -26.89 -1.32 12.49
CA ILE A 313 -26.48 -2.56 11.81
C ILE A 313 -27.13 -3.77 12.48
N LYS A 314 -27.05 -3.86 13.82
CA LYS A 314 -27.69 -4.97 14.58
C LYS A 314 -29.20 -5.01 14.34
N LYS A 315 -29.85 -3.85 14.39
CA LYS A 315 -31.30 -3.72 14.14
C LYS A 315 -31.67 -4.17 12.73
N ASN A 316 -30.92 -3.75 11.72
CA ASN A 316 -31.17 -4.13 10.33
C ASN A 316 -30.91 -5.61 10.05
N LEU A 317 -29.91 -6.22 10.71
CA LEU A 317 -29.64 -7.66 10.60
C LEU A 317 -30.72 -8.52 11.31
N ALA A 318 -31.32 -7.99 12.36
CA ALA A 318 -32.38 -8.66 13.11
C ALA A 318 -33.79 -8.39 12.55
N ALA A 319 -33.94 -7.40 11.68
CA ALA A 319 -35.24 -7.02 11.12
C ALA A 319 -35.74 -8.09 10.14
N THR A 320 -36.77 -8.80 10.54
CA THR A 320 -37.61 -9.56 9.62
C THR A 320 -38.57 -8.57 8.99
N HIS A 321 -38.41 -8.30 7.68
CA HIS A 321 -39.36 -7.51 6.94
C HIS A 321 -40.65 -8.32 6.78
N GLU A 322 -41.63 -8.09 7.62
CA GLU A 322 -43.00 -8.54 7.33
C GLU A 322 -43.48 -7.77 6.09
N SER A 323 -43.82 -8.54 5.04
CA SER A 323 -44.37 -7.97 3.84
C SER A 323 -45.72 -7.33 4.18
N THR A 324 -45.83 -6.03 4.07
CA THR A 324 -47.14 -5.30 4.17
C THR A 324 -48.07 -5.62 3.00
N MET A 325 -47.61 -6.32 1.96
CA MET A 325 -48.41 -6.72 0.79
C MET A 325 -49.51 -7.75 1.12
N LYS A 326 -49.47 -8.41 2.28
CA LYS A 326 -50.55 -9.32 2.69
C LYS A 326 -51.84 -8.62 3.12
N LYS A 327 -51.86 -7.30 3.28
CA LYS A 327 -53.08 -6.58 3.68
C LYS A 327 -53.91 -6.04 2.52
N ASP A 328 -53.37 -5.97 1.30
CA ASP A 328 -54.08 -5.38 0.16
C ASP A 328 -54.65 -6.38 -0.85
N VAL A 329 -54.48 -7.67 -0.63
CA VAL A 329 -54.94 -8.70 -1.57
C VAL A 329 -56.38 -9.21 -1.23
N ASN A 330 -56.88 -8.90 -0.02
CA ASN A 330 -58.25 -9.34 0.39
C ASN A 330 -59.39 -8.57 -0.29
N PHE A 331 -59.11 -7.56 -1.12
CA PHE A 331 -60.15 -6.84 -1.83
C PHE A 331 -60.57 -7.51 -3.14
N LEU A 332 -59.81 -8.51 -3.60
CA LEU A 332 -60.12 -9.29 -4.81
C LEU A 332 -61.05 -10.50 -4.56
N ASP A 333 -61.31 -10.85 -3.30
CA ASP A 333 -62.21 -11.96 -2.95
C ASP A 333 -63.66 -11.52 -2.83
N ASP A 334 -63.97 -10.21 -2.98
CA ASP A 334 -65.33 -9.65 -2.96
C ASP A 334 -65.86 -9.23 -4.36
N LEU A 335 -65.25 -9.71 -5.46
CA LEU A 335 -65.70 -9.58 -6.83
C LEU A 335 -66.06 -10.94 -7.39
#